data_87b7ec6093c3ee36fac623fa0462a0fe
#
_entry.id   87b7ec6093c3ee36fac623fa0462a0fe
#
_cell.length_a   1.000
_cell.length_b   1.000
_cell.length_c   1.000
_cell.angle_alpha   90.00
_cell.angle_beta   90.00
_cell.angle_gamma   90.00
#
_symmetry.space_group_name_H-M   'P 1'
#
loop_
_entity.id
_entity.type
_entity.pdbx_description
1 polymer ?
#
loop_
_entity_poly.entity_id
_entity_poly.type
_entity_poly.pdbx_seq_one_letter_code
_entity_poly.pdbx_strand_id
1 'polypeptide(L)'
;MAAGIGQAAAAQLDASHADQVIASVKNSISAQHSTGCVAVVDASGTLLAFQRLDGASPGCVDAAIGKARTSALYHAPSLKFMQRLQNGETTVLAIPHAIALGGGYPLALQDEVVGAVGVSTPKQELDNQASEAAAQALK
;
A
#
# COMPACT_ATOMS: atom_id res chain seq x y z
N MET A 1 -40.27 21.60 -1.30
CA MET A 1 -39.72 20.24 -1.30
C MET A 1 -38.24 20.36 -1.64
N ALA A 2 -37.43 20.23 -0.66
CA ALA A 2 -35.99 20.20 -0.91
C ALA A 2 -35.68 18.93 -1.67
N ALA A 3 -35.40 19.05 -2.96
CA ALA A 3 -34.71 17.98 -3.64
C ALA A 3 -33.43 17.76 -2.83
N GLY A 4 -33.34 16.65 -2.10
CA GLY A 4 -32.11 16.27 -1.49
C GLY A 4 -31.09 16.14 -2.56
N ILE A 5 -30.25 17.17 -2.72
CA ILE A 5 -29.01 16.99 -3.46
C ILE A 5 -28.18 16.15 -2.55
N GLY A 6 -28.34 14.83 -2.66
CA GLY A 6 -27.44 13.92 -2.02
C GLY A 6 -26.07 14.18 -2.59
N GLN A 7 -25.18 14.71 -1.76
CA GLN A 7 -23.77 14.65 -2.08
C GLN A 7 -23.43 13.17 -2.27
N ALA A 8 -22.96 12.82 -3.46
CA ALA A 8 -22.39 11.50 -3.63
C ALA A 8 -21.33 11.31 -2.53
N ALA A 9 -21.48 10.28 -1.72
CA ALA A 9 -20.47 9.96 -0.74
C ALA A 9 -19.13 9.79 -1.47
N ALA A 10 -18.07 10.37 -0.94
CA ALA A 10 -16.73 10.13 -1.43
C ALA A 10 -16.46 8.63 -1.43
N ALA A 11 -15.78 8.13 -2.46
CA ALA A 11 -15.39 6.75 -2.52
C ALA A 11 -14.54 6.39 -1.30
N GLN A 12 -14.83 5.26 -0.67
CA GLN A 12 -14.09 4.77 0.48
C GLN A 12 -13.65 3.34 0.24
N LEU A 13 -12.45 3.03 0.73
CA LEU A 13 -11.97 1.67 0.73
C LEU A 13 -12.64 0.92 1.88
N ASP A 14 -13.36 -0.14 1.57
CA ASP A 14 -14.04 -0.97 2.56
C ASP A 14 -13.30 -2.29 2.83
N ALA A 15 -13.82 -3.09 3.75
CA ALA A 15 -13.21 -4.37 4.10
C ALA A 15 -13.15 -5.34 2.91
N SER A 16 -14.16 -5.32 2.04
CA SER A 16 -14.18 -6.17 0.84
C SER A 16 -13.06 -5.80 -0.14
N HIS A 17 -12.86 -4.50 -0.36
CA HIS A 17 -11.73 -4.03 -1.18
C HIS A 17 -10.40 -4.43 -0.57
N ALA A 18 -10.26 -4.25 0.76
CA ALA A 18 -9.02 -4.61 1.45
C ALA A 18 -8.73 -6.12 1.32
N ASP A 19 -9.76 -6.97 1.43
CA ASP A 19 -9.61 -8.41 1.26
C ASP A 19 -9.18 -8.78 -0.15
N GLN A 20 -9.71 -8.12 -1.17
CA GLN A 20 -9.28 -8.32 -2.56
C GLN A 20 -7.81 -7.99 -2.75
N VAL A 21 -7.36 -6.88 -2.17
CA VAL A 21 -5.97 -6.44 -2.27
C VAL A 21 -5.04 -7.45 -1.59
N ILE A 22 -5.38 -7.88 -0.38
CA ILE A 22 -4.60 -8.88 0.35
C ILE A 22 -4.52 -10.19 -0.43
N ALA A 23 -5.63 -10.67 -0.98
CA ALA A 23 -5.66 -11.90 -1.77
C ALA A 23 -4.75 -11.79 -3.00
N SER A 24 -4.78 -10.66 -3.70
CA SER A 24 -3.93 -10.42 -4.86
C SER A 24 -2.44 -10.45 -4.49
N VAL A 25 -2.06 -9.78 -3.40
CA VAL A 25 -0.68 -9.76 -2.92
C VAL A 25 -0.23 -11.16 -2.51
N LYS A 26 -1.06 -11.88 -1.78
CA LYS A 26 -0.74 -13.27 -1.37
C LYS A 26 -0.48 -14.16 -2.58
N ASN A 27 -1.27 -14.03 -3.63
CA ASN A 27 -1.08 -14.78 -4.87
C ASN A 27 0.26 -14.45 -5.53
N SER A 28 0.62 -13.18 -5.58
CA SER A 28 1.91 -12.75 -6.13
C SER A 28 3.09 -13.30 -5.33
N ILE A 29 3.00 -13.27 -4.00
CA ILE A 29 4.05 -13.78 -3.11
C ILE A 29 4.17 -15.30 -3.27
N SER A 30 3.05 -16.02 -3.28
CA SER A 30 3.03 -17.49 -3.43
C SER A 30 3.57 -17.93 -4.77
N ALA A 31 3.30 -17.20 -5.84
CA ALA A 31 3.81 -17.51 -7.17
C ALA A 31 5.34 -17.45 -7.24
N GLN A 32 5.96 -16.66 -6.36
CA GLN A 32 7.41 -16.56 -6.25
C GLN A 32 7.99 -17.47 -5.16
N HIS A 33 7.20 -18.36 -4.59
CA HIS A 33 7.60 -19.24 -3.48
C HIS A 33 8.24 -18.46 -2.31
N SER A 34 7.68 -17.28 -2.02
CA SER A 34 8.18 -16.37 -0.99
C SER A 34 7.19 -16.26 0.16
N THR A 35 7.52 -15.40 1.12
CA THR A 35 6.68 -15.04 2.26
C THR A 35 6.87 -13.57 2.56
N GLY A 36 6.03 -13.01 3.40
CA GLY A 36 6.11 -11.59 3.74
C GLY A 36 4.86 -11.09 4.43
N CYS A 37 4.76 -9.78 4.50
CA CYS A 37 3.62 -9.07 5.08
C CYS A 37 2.91 -8.22 4.04
N VAL A 38 1.60 -8.08 4.20
CA VAL A 38 0.80 -7.15 3.42
C VAL A 38 -0.07 -6.33 4.36
N ALA A 39 -0.07 -5.01 4.14
CA ALA A 39 -0.87 -4.06 4.88
C ALA A 39 -1.75 -3.27 3.93
N VAL A 40 -2.98 -3.02 4.31
CA VAL A 40 -3.89 -2.11 3.60
C VAL A 40 -4.32 -1.02 4.57
N VAL A 41 -4.12 0.22 4.18
CA VAL A 41 -4.50 1.40 4.97
C VAL A 41 -5.51 2.23 4.21
N ASP A 42 -6.31 3.01 4.93
CA ASP A 42 -7.24 3.97 4.32
C ASP A 42 -6.53 5.25 3.86
N ALA A 43 -7.27 6.24 3.38
CA ALA A 43 -6.73 7.48 2.87
C ALA A 43 -5.97 8.30 3.93
N SER A 44 -6.26 8.10 5.22
CA SER A 44 -5.55 8.75 6.31
C SER A 44 -4.33 7.98 6.80
N GLY A 45 -4.02 6.85 6.17
CA GLY A 45 -2.92 6.00 6.57
C GLY A 45 -3.24 5.06 7.74
N THR A 46 -4.51 4.98 8.15
CA THR A 46 -4.94 4.10 9.24
C THR A 46 -5.16 2.69 8.73
N LEU A 47 -4.66 1.72 9.49
CA LEU A 47 -4.71 0.30 9.10
C LEU A 47 -6.14 -0.21 9.00
N LEU A 48 -6.49 -0.80 7.86
CA LEU A 48 -7.76 -1.48 7.62
C LEU A 48 -7.64 -2.99 7.70
N ALA A 49 -6.57 -3.54 7.15
CA ALA A 49 -6.35 -4.98 7.10
C ALA A 49 -4.87 -5.28 7.00
N PHE A 50 -4.49 -6.42 7.55
CA PHE A 50 -3.09 -6.82 7.59
C PHE A 50 -2.99 -8.34 7.62
N GLN A 51 -1.98 -8.88 6.93
CA GLN A 51 -1.64 -10.28 7.11
C GLN A 51 -0.13 -10.48 7.06
N ARG A 52 0.39 -11.13 8.08
CA ARG A 52 1.74 -11.69 8.09
C ARG A 52 1.64 -13.14 7.65
N LEU A 53 2.29 -13.48 6.54
CA LEU A 53 2.30 -14.86 6.04
C LEU A 53 3.23 -15.72 6.90
N ASP A 54 2.95 -17.02 6.93
CA ASP A 54 3.76 -17.97 7.68
C ASP A 54 5.22 -17.92 7.25
N GLY A 55 6.11 -17.93 8.23
CA GLY A 55 7.55 -17.90 7.99
C GLY A 55 8.14 -16.52 7.71
N ALA A 56 7.34 -15.46 7.64
CA ALA A 56 7.84 -14.13 7.42
C ALA A 56 8.58 -13.57 8.65
N SER A 57 9.64 -12.81 8.42
CA SER A 57 10.38 -12.14 9.49
C SER A 57 9.51 -11.11 10.21
N PRO A 58 9.59 -10.99 11.55
CA PRO A 58 8.76 -10.03 12.30
C PRO A 58 8.89 -8.59 11.82
N GLY A 59 10.06 -8.21 11.30
CA GLY A 59 10.31 -6.86 10.80
C GLY A 59 9.41 -6.46 9.61
N CYS A 60 8.82 -7.43 8.91
CA CYS A 60 7.94 -7.11 7.78
C CYS A 60 6.65 -6.40 8.21
N VAL A 61 6.25 -6.51 9.48
CA VAL A 61 5.02 -5.88 9.98
C VAL A 61 5.11 -4.37 9.87
N ASP A 62 6.10 -3.77 10.52
CA ASP A 62 6.27 -2.32 10.49
C ASP A 62 6.66 -1.83 9.09
N ALA A 63 7.45 -2.61 8.36
CA ALA A 63 7.85 -2.24 7.01
C ALA A 63 6.64 -2.17 6.06
N ALA A 64 5.76 -3.17 6.07
CA ALA A 64 4.57 -3.18 5.22
C ALA A 64 3.63 -2.02 5.57
N ILE A 65 3.38 -1.79 6.85
CA ILE A 65 2.53 -0.69 7.32
C ILE A 65 3.13 0.66 6.93
N GLY A 66 4.42 0.86 7.14
CA GLY A 66 5.11 2.10 6.81
C GLY A 66 5.10 2.40 5.31
N LYS A 67 5.30 1.39 4.48
CA LYS A 67 5.21 1.52 3.02
C LYS A 67 3.81 1.91 2.56
N ALA A 68 2.78 1.26 3.12
CA ALA A 68 1.39 1.61 2.84
C ALA A 68 1.07 3.05 3.24
N ARG A 69 1.46 3.46 4.46
CA ARG A 69 1.24 4.83 4.94
C ARG A 69 1.92 5.86 4.05
N THR A 70 3.14 5.60 3.61
CA THR A 70 3.85 6.50 2.70
C THR A 70 3.03 6.77 1.45
N SER A 71 2.52 5.72 0.82
CA SER A 71 1.73 5.86 -0.40
C SER A 71 0.37 6.52 -0.19
N ALA A 72 -0.30 6.22 0.93
CA ALA A 72 -1.59 6.82 1.26
C ALA A 72 -1.47 8.33 1.54
N LEU A 73 -0.47 8.74 2.31
CA LEU A 73 -0.31 10.13 2.72
C LEU A 73 0.25 11.03 1.62
N TYR A 74 1.08 10.48 0.74
CA TYR A 74 1.77 11.27 -0.30
C TYR A 74 1.31 10.95 -1.72
N HIS A 75 0.31 10.09 -1.87
CA HIS A 75 -0.34 9.75 -3.16
C HIS A 75 0.65 9.32 -4.24
N ALA A 76 1.65 8.54 -3.86
CA ALA A 76 2.70 8.08 -4.77
C ALA A 76 3.19 6.69 -4.35
N PRO A 77 3.69 5.89 -5.31
CA PRO A 77 4.41 4.67 -4.94
C PRO A 77 5.59 5.01 -4.04
N SER A 78 5.79 4.25 -2.96
CA SER A 78 6.91 4.49 -2.05
C SER A 78 8.28 4.28 -2.72
N LEU A 79 8.31 3.57 -3.85
CA LEU A 79 9.51 3.44 -4.69
C LEU A 79 10.07 4.80 -5.11
N LYS A 80 9.24 5.82 -5.32
CA LYS A 80 9.70 7.16 -5.67
C LYS A 80 10.59 7.76 -4.58
N PHE A 81 10.27 7.53 -3.33
CA PHE A 81 11.09 8.00 -2.20
C PHE A 81 12.41 7.24 -2.14
N MET A 82 12.38 5.94 -2.39
CA MET A 82 13.59 5.13 -2.46
C MET A 82 14.52 5.62 -3.59
N GLN A 83 13.97 5.90 -4.76
CA GLN A 83 14.75 6.40 -5.90
C GLN A 83 15.37 7.77 -5.63
N ARG A 84 14.64 8.67 -4.98
CA ARG A 84 15.15 9.98 -4.56
C ARG A 84 16.31 9.82 -3.60
N LEU A 85 16.20 8.93 -2.63
CA LEU A 85 17.29 8.65 -1.68
C LEU A 85 18.51 8.06 -2.41
N GLN A 86 18.30 7.12 -3.33
CA GLN A 86 19.37 6.52 -4.12
C GLN A 86 20.09 7.57 -4.99
N ASN A 87 19.38 8.61 -5.40
CA ASN A 87 19.94 9.71 -6.18
C ASN A 87 20.62 10.80 -5.31
N GLY A 88 20.78 10.54 -4.01
CA GLY A 88 21.49 11.43 -3.10
C GLY A 88 20.62 12.48 -2.42
N GLU A 89 19.30 12.44 -2.58
CA GLU A 89 18.36 13.36 -1.94
C GLU A 89 18.07 12.89 -0.51
N THR A 90 19.02 13.10 0.39
CA THR A 90 18.94 12.58 1.76
C THR A 90 17.81 13.18 2.59
N THR A 91 17.32 14.36 2.22
CA THR A 91 16.21 15.03 2.91
C THR A 91 14.91 14.22 2.84
N VAL A 92 14.80 13.26 1.93
CA VAL A 92 13.64 12.36 1.89
C VAL A 92 13.46 11.61 3.21
N LEU A 93 14.54 11.39 3.96
CA LEU A 93 14.50 10.74 5.26
C LEU A 93 13.83 11.60 6.35
N ALA A 94 13.71 12.91 6.11
CA ALA A 94 13.05 13.83 7.04
C ALA A 94 11.55 13.99 6.79
N ILE A 95 11.01 13.40 5.72
CA ILE A 95 9.59 13.49 5.40
C ILE A 95 8.80 12.68 6.44
N PRO A 96 7.83 13.30 7.15
CA PRO A 96 7.09 12.61 8.21
C PRO A 96 6.35 11.38 7.68
N HIS A 97 6.47 10.27 8.39
CA HIS A 97 5.76 9.03 8.10
C HIS A 97 6.04 8.44 6.71
N ALA A 98 7.15 8.83 6.09
CA ALA A 98 7.57 8.28 4.82
C ALA A 98 8.71 7.29 5.00
N ILE A 99 8.58 6.12 4.40
CA ILE A 99 9.63 5.12 4.31
C ILE A 99 10.20 5.15 2.90
N ALA A 100 11.52 5.34 2.78
CA ALA A 100 12.20 5.43 1.47
C ALA A 100 12.53 4.03 0.92
N LEU A 101 11.53 3.16 0.88
CA LEU A 101 11.62 1.80 0.36
C LEU A 101 10.41 1.54 -0.54
N GLY A 102 10.64 0.89 -1.67
CA GLY A 102 9.55 0.49 -2.55
C GLY A 102 8.68 -0.62 -1.93
N GLY A 103 7.48 -0.80 -2.46
CA GLY A 103 6.52 -1.80 -1.99
C GLY A 103 5.22 -1.19 -1.48
N GLY A 104 5.11 0.13 -1.39
CA GLY A 104 3.86 0.82 -1.16
C GLY A 104 3.27 1.31 -2.48
N TYR A 105 1.95 1.19 -2.64
CA TYR A 105 1.29 1.65 -3.84
C TYR A 105 -0.09 2.23 -3.51
N PRO A 106 -0.45 3.42 -4.06
CA PRO A 106 -1.77 4.00 -3.80
C PRO A 106 -2.89 3.13 -4.37
N LEU A 107 -3.99 3.05 -3.64
CA LEU A 107 -5.21 2.40 -4.10
C LEU A 107 -6.21 3.48 -4.50
N ALA A 108 -6.76 3.35 -5.71
CA ALA A 108 -7.71 4.32 -6.24
C ALA A 108 -9.03 3.65 -6.60
N LEU A 109 -10.12 4.34 -6.33
CA LEU A 109 -11.46 4.03 -6.80
C LEU A 109 -11.99 5.28 -7.49
N GLN A 110 -12.49 5.13 -8.72
CA GLN A 110 -13.02 6.27 -9.49
C GLN A 110 -12.02 7.43 -9.59
N ASP A 111 -10.75 7.09 -9.85
CA ASP A 111 -9.63 8.02 -9.98
C ASP A 111 -9.29 8.81 -8.70
N GLU A 112 -9.85 8.42 -7.57
CA GLU A 112 -9.57 9.01 -6.26
C GLU A 112 -8.72 8.05 -5.43
N VAL A 113 -7.65 8.55 -4.81
CA VAL A 113 -6.85 7.76 -3.87
C VAL A 113 -7.65 7.55 -2.59
N VAL A 114 -7.97 6.30 -2.29
CA VAL A 114 -8.80 5.91 -1.14
C VAL A 114 -8.02 5.17 -0.07
N GLY A 115 -6.76 4.91 -0.31
CA GLY A 115 -5.88 4.22 0.62
C GLY A 115 -4.60 3.78 -0.07
N ALA A 116 -3.95 2.79 0.49
CA ALA A 116 -2.74 2.22 -0.08
C ALA A 116 -2.50 0.79 0.41
N VAL A 117 -1.71 0.07 -0.36
CA VAL A 117 -1.20 -1.25 0.02
C VAL A 117 0.30 -1.17 0.25
N GLY A 118 0.79 -1.88 1.24
CA GLY A 118 2.23 -2.04 1.50
C GLY A 118 2.59 -3.51 1.54
N VAL A 119 3.67 -3.85 0.85
CA VAL A 119 4.17 -5.22 0.77
C VAL A 119 5.63 -5.26 1.21
N SER A 120 5.96 -6.19 2.09
CA SER A 120 7.32 -6.40 2.54
C SER A 120 7.67 -7.89 2.51
N THR A 121 8.51 -8.26 1.56
CA THR A 121 9.08 -9.60 1.40
C THR A 121 10.60 -9.50 1.43
N PRO A 122 11.35 -10.61 1.40
CA PRO A 122 12.81 -10.54 1.30
C PRO A 122 13.32 -9.94 -0.01
N LYS A 123 12.44 -9.69 -1.00
CA LYS A 123 12.84 -9.19 -2.33
C LYS A 123 12.14 -7.88 -2.65
N GLN A 124 12.92 -6.81 -2.77
CA GLN A 124 12.41 -5.47 -3.08
C GLN A 124 11.62 -5.43 -4.41
N GLU A 125 12.07 -6.15 -5.41
CA GLU A 125 11.38 -6.20 -6.71
C GLU A 125 10.00 -6.82 -6.61
N LEU A 126 9.86 -7.88 -5.80
CA LEU A 126 8.57 -8.51 -5.55
C LEU A 126 7.63 -7.56 -4.80
N ASP A 127 8.16 -6.80 -3.83
CA ASP A 127 7.38 -5.81 -3.10
C ASP A 127 6.75 -4.78 -4.05
N ASN A 128 7.54 -4.26 -4.99
CA ASN A 128 7.07 -3.31 -5.99
C ASN A 128 6.04 -3.95 -6.92
N GLN A 129 6.34 -5.11 -7.46
CA GLN A 129 5.48 -5.79 -8.42
C GLN A 129 4.13 -6.19 -7.79
N ALA A 130 4.16 -6.78 -6.60
CA ALA A 130 2.95 -7.26 -5.93
C ALA A 130 2.03 -6.11 -5.53
N SER A 131 2.59 -5.01 -5.01
CA SER A 131 1.81 -3.85 -4.61
C SER A 131 1.15 -3.16 -5.82
N GLU A 132 1.90 -2.98 -6.89
CA GLU A 132 1.38 -2.38 -8.13
C GLU A 132 0.30 -3.25 -8.76
N ALA A 133 0.54 -4.57 -8.89
CA ALA A 133 -0.44 -5.48 -9.47
C ALA A 133 -1.74 -5.51 -8.69
N ALA A 134 -1.67 -5.51 -7.35
CA ALA A 134 -2.86 -5.48 -6.49
C ALA A 134 -3.64 -4.18 -6.66
N ALA A 135 -2.95 -3.05 -6.77
CA ALA A 135 -3.58 -1.75 -6.98
C ALA A 135 -4.28 -1.68 -8.33
N GLN A 136 -3.65 -2.19 -9.39
CA GLN A 136 -4.23 -2.20 -10.75
C GLN A 136 -5.43 -3.14 -10.87
N ALA A 137 -5.47 -4.22 -10.08
CA ALA A 137 -6.58 -5.17 -10.08
C ALA A 137 -7.79 -4.70 -9.27
N LEU A 138 -7.66 -3.68 -8.45
CA LEU A 138 -8.74 -3.18 -7.60
C LEU A 138 -9.82 -2.50 -8.43
N LYS A 139 -11.05 -2.90 -8.18
CA LYS A 139 -12.23 -2.34 -8.86
C LYS A 139 -13.32 -1.94 -7.89
#